data_45c2dd254057f8417b00ed8fe45c8895
#
_entry.id   45c2dd254057f8417b00ed8fe45c8895
#
_cell.length_a   1.000
_cell.length_b   1.000
_cell.length_c   1.000
_cell.angle_alpha   90.00
_cell.angle_beta   90.00
_cell.angle_gamma   90.00
#
_symmetry.space_group_name_H-M   'P 1'
#
loop_
_entity.id
_entity.type
_entity.pdbx_description
1 polymer ?
#
loop_
_entity_poly.entity_id
_entity_poly.type
_entity_poly.pdbx_seq_one_letter_code
_entity_poly.pdbx_strand_id
1 'polypeptide(L)'
;GKTTAFNCITGVYEPTNGLISFQGQTMIENHPQGKMKKQYYGENAGKYTHIISPTPDKITKLGIARTFQNIRLFSQLSVFDNVLIAKHMRAKQNVFSSTFRLSYREEKRMREETTALLEEQNLLHLKDEVAGSLPYGIQRRLEIARALATDPKLLLLDEPAAGMNPQETQELTDFIKEIRDKYDLTVFMIEHHMDLVMQISDRIYVLDFGKLIASGTPAEVQS
;
A
#
# COMPACT_ATOMS: atom_id res chain seq x y z
N GLY A 1 4.14 16.79 4.01
CA GLY A 1 2.77 16.58 4.42
C GLY A 1 2.28 15.15 4.28
N LYS A 2 1.22 14.92 3.51
CA LYS A 2 0.54 13.60 3.39
C LYS A 2 1.48 12.48 2.92
N THR A 3 2.18 12.68 1.82
CA THR A 3 3.13 11.69 1.26
C THR A 3 4.29 11.40 2.23
N THR A 4 4.71 12.38 3.05
CA THR A 4 5.72 12.17 4.08
C THR A 4 5.23 11.16 5.13
N ALA A 5 3.96 11.24 5.55
CA ALA A 5 3.37 10.28 6.47
C ALA A 5 3.38 8.85 5.87
N PHE A 6 3.00 8.69 4.60
CA PHE A 6 3.10 7.41 3.89
C PHE A 6 4.53 6.89 3.84
N ASN A 7 5.50 7.76 3.55
CA ASN A 7 6.91 7.40 3.51
C ASN A 7 7.42 6.95 4.89
N CYS A 8 6.94 7.56 5.97
CA CYS A 8 7.25 7.10 7.33
C CYS A 8 6.61 5.73 7.62
N ILE A 9 5.33 5.53 7.29
CA ILE A 9 4.64 4.25 7.51
C ILE A 9 5.32 3.11 6.74
N THR A 10 5.83 3.39 5.54
CA THR A 10 6.46 2.39 4.69
C THR A 10 7.98 2.27 4.85
N GLY A 11 8.55 2.91 5.86
CA GLY A 11 9.99 2.81 6.17
C GLY A 11 10.92 3.44 5.14
N VAL A 12 10.39 4.29 4.25
CA VAL A 12 11.20 5.07 3.29
C VAL A 12 11.90 6.23 4.01
N TYR A 13 11.21 6.84 4.98
CA TYR A 13 11.76 7.88 5.85
C TYR A 13 11.59 7.51 7.30
N GLU A 14 12.60 7.80 8.11
CA GLU A 14 12.48 7.73 9.56
C GLU A 14 11.79 9.00 10.08
N PRO A 15 10.76 8.88 10.93
CA PRO A 15 10.19 10.04 11.60
C PRO A 15 11.23 10.64 12.56
N THR A 16 11.31 11.94 12.62
CA THR A 16 12.22 12.63 13.58
C THR A 16 11.81 12.37 15.02
N ASN A 17 10.50 12.24 15.25
CA ASN A 17 9.91 11.94 16.55
C ASN A 17 8.53 11.32 16.33
N GLY A 18 8.21 10.32 17.11
CA GLY A 18 6.90 9.68 17.11
C GLY A 18 6.95 8.17 17.12
N LEU A 19 5.76 7.59 17.12
CA LEU A 19 5.53 6.16 17.15
C LEU A 19 4.53 5.79 16.05
N ILE A 20 4.84 4.72 15.35
CA ILE A 20 3.94 4.08 14.39
C ILE A 20 3.73 2.64 14.85
N SER A 21 2.48 2.26 15.06
CA SER A 21 2.10 0.90 15.40
C SER A 21 1.10 0.35 14.38
N PHE A 22 1.18 -0.95 14.14
CA PHE A 22 0.29 -1.69 13.28
C PHE A 22 -0.12 -3.00 13.95
N GLN A 23 -1.43 -3.28 14.03
CA GLN A 23 -1.97 -4.46 14.71
C GLN A 23 -1.43 -4.66 16.13
N GLY A 24 -1.29 -3.59 16.89
CA GLY A 24 -0.79 -3.61 18.26
C GLY A 24 0.73 -3.76 18.41
N GLN A 25 1.47 -3.90 17.30
CA GLN A 25 2.93 -3.95 17.31
C GLN A 25 3.53 -2.60 16.95
N THR A 26 4.49 -2.13 17.73
CA THR A 26 5.28 -0.95 17.40
C THR A 26 6.22 -1.29 16.24
N MET A 27 6.04 -0.58 15.12
CA MET A 27 6.87 -0.73 13.93
C MET A 27 8.06 0.21 13.96
N ILE A 28 7.78 1.46 14.33
CA ILE A 28 8.74 2.55 14.33
C ILE A 28 8.49 3.35 15.59
N GLU A 29 9.56 3.55 16.35
CA GLU A 29 9.56 4.48 17.47
C GLU A 29 10.87 5.25 17.40
N ASN A 30 10.81 6.56 17.27
CA ASN A 30 11.97 7.40 17.22
C ASN A 30 11.79 8.63 18.12
N HIS A 31 12.83 8.88 18.89
CA HIS A 31 12.94 10.04 19.76
C HIS A 31 14.26 10.74 19.45
N PRO A 32 14.31 12.07 19.61
CA PRO A 32 15.52 12.80 19.33
C PRO A 32 16.67 12.32 20.20
N GLN A 33 17.75 11.91 19.55
CA GLN A 33 18.98 11.50 20.21
C GLN A 33 20.01 12.64 20.24
N GLY A 34 20.74 12.74 21.34
CA GLY A 34 21.95 13.55 21.44
C GLY A 34 21.72 15.07 21.47
N LYS A 35 22.57 15.81 20.76
CA LYS A 35 22.69 17.27 20.83
C LYS A 35 21.51 18.10 20.30
N MET A 36 20.47 17.49 19.82
CA MET A 36 19.25 18.18 19.37
C MET A 36 18.46 18.67 20.60
N LYS A 37 18.71 19.87 21.03
CA LYS A 37 18.00 20.59 22.10
C LYS A 37 16.59 21.03 21.67
N LYS A 38 15.86 20.28 20.88
CA LYS A 38 14.46 20.61 20.62
C LYS A 38 13.61 20.00 21.73
N GLN A 39 12.86 20.86 22.40
CA GLN A 39 11.80 20.40 23.29
C GLN A 39 10.73 19.76 22.44
N TYR A 40 10.54 18.48 22.61
CA TYR A 40 9.45 17.74 22.01
C TYR A 40 8.35 17.64 23.06
N TYR A 41 7.14 18.01 22.66
CA TYR A 41 5.97 17.93 23.52
C TYR A 41 5.36 16.53 23.40
N GLY A 42 4.93 15.95 24.54
CA GLY A 42 4.26 14.67 24.59
C GLY A 42 4.86 13.71 25.61
N GLU A 43 4.27 12.53 25.75
CA GLU A 43 4.65 11.50 26.74
C GLU A 43 6.10 11.02 26.61
N ASN A 44 6.73 11.24 25.47
CA ASN A 44 8.09 10.81 25.15
C ASN A 44 9.13 11.95 25.24
N ALA A 45 8.75 13.11 25.72
CA ALA A 45 9.69 14.22 25.92
C ALA A 45 10.83 13.80 26.83
N GLY A 46 12.07 13.89 26.33
CA GLY A 46 13.28 13.52 27.08
C GLY A 46 13.66 12.03 27.04
N LYS A 47 12.91 11.17 26.35
CA LYS A 47 13.30 9.78 26.15
C LYS A 47 14.17 9.65 24.88
N TYR A 48 15.22 8.84 24.99
CA TYR A 48 16.18 8.57 23.91
C TYR A 48 16.13 7.08 23.57
N THR A 49 15.08 6.67 22.90
CA THR A 49 14.98 5.31 22.35
C THR A 49 15.00 5.39 20.83
N HIS A 50 15.85 4.62 20.22
CA HIS A 50 15.88 4.43 18.77
C HIS A 50 15.51 3.00 18.48
N ILE A 51 14.34 2.78 17.90
CA ILE A 51 13.97 1.51 17.32
C ILE A 51 14.22 1.61 15.83
N ILE A 52 15.06 0.71 15.31
CA ILE A 52 15.38 0.67 13.88
C ILE A 52 14.09 0.52 13.09
N SER A 53 13.85 1.49 12.21
CA SER A 53 12.76 1.46 11.26
C SER A 53 12.84 0.18 10.42
N PRO A 54 11.78 -0.61 10.31
CA PRO A 54 11.78 -1.80 9.48
C PRO A 54 11.95 -1.39 8.01
N THR A 55 12.72 -2.18 7.28
CA THR A 55 12.91 -2.01 5.83
C THR A 55 11.59 -2.27 5.08
N PRO A 56 11.39 -1.72 3.87
CA PRO A 56 10.14 -1.89 3.11
C PRO A 56 9.72 -3.35 2.91
N ASP A 57 10.69 -4.27 2.77
CA ASP A 57 10.42 -5.70 2.70
C ASP A 57 9.84 -6.26 4.00
N LYS A 58 10.32 -5.81 5.16
CA LYS A 58 9.75 -6.20 6.46
C LYS A 58 8.36 -5.63 6.66
N ILE A 59 8.10 -4.43 6.18
CA ILE A 59 6.78 -3.79 6.24
C ILE A 59 5.78 -4.56 5.37
N THR A 60 6.17 -4.98 4.18
CA THR A 60 5.33 -5.84 3.34
C THR A 60 5.00 -7.16 4.04
N LYS A 61 5.96 -7.72 4.78
CA LYS A 61 5.76 -8.94 5.60
C LYS A 61 4.73 -8.77 6.71
N LEU A 62 4.65 -7.58 7.30
CA LEU A 62 3.64 -7.26 8.30
C LEU A 62 2.23 -7.17 7.71
N GLY A 63 2.09 -7.20 6.39
CA GLY A 63 0.81 -7.09 5.71
C GLY A 63 0.46 -5.67 5.29
N ILE A 64 1.46 -4.81 5.06
CA ILE A 64 1.25 -3.46 4.53
C ILE A 64 1.76 -3.41 3.10
N ALA A 65 0.87 -3.14 2.15
CA ALA A 65 1.23 -2.91 0.76
C ALA A 65 0.99 -1.44 0.38
N ARG A 66 1.77 -0.94 -0.58
CA ARG A 66 1.65 0.43 -1.07
C ARG A 66 1.72 0.47 -2.59
N THR A 67 0.84 1.26 -3.19
CA THR A 67 1.03 1.78 -4.55
C THR A 67 1.70 3.15 -4.51
N PHE A 68 2.17 3.62 -5.64
CA PHE A 68 2.83 4.92 -5.75
C PHE A 68 2.02 5.84 -6.66
N GLN A 69 2.17 7.15 -6.50
CA GLN A 69 1.54 8.15 -7.37
C GLN A 69 1.87 7.88 -8.84
N ASN A 70 3.15 7.65 -9.15
CA ASN A 70 3.55 7.16 -10.47
C ASN A 70 3.54 5.65 -10.49
N ILE A 71 2.84 5.06 -11.44
CA ILE A 71 2.74 3.61 -11.63
C ILE A 71 4.14 2.97 -11.70
N ARG A 72 4.40 2.00 -10.85
CA ARG A 72 5.68 1.28 -10.77
C ARG A 72 5.51 -0.18 -11.15
N LEU A 73 5.12 -0.43 -12.39
CA LEU A 73 5.12 -1.76 -12.97
C LEU A 73 6.48 -2.09 -13.59
N PHE A 74 6.76 -3.37 -13.72
CA PHE A 74 7.81 -3.86 -14.61
C PHE A 74 7.28 -3.77 -16.04
N SER A 75 7.47 -2.62 -16.67
CA SER A 75 6.83 -2.23 -17.94
C SER A 75 7.15 -3.16 -19.10
N GLN A 76 8.28 -3.86 -19.08
CA GLN A 76 8.72 -4.80 -20.11
C GLN A 76 8.24 -6.24 -19.86
N LEU A 77 7.63 -6.51 -18.72
CA LEU A 77 7.13 -7.82 -18.37
C LEU A 77 5.63 -7.93 -18.66
N SER A 78 5.15 -9.16 -18.77
CA SER A 78 3.73 -9.43 -18.94
C SER A 78 2.91 -9.02 -17.70
N VAL A 79 1.61 -8.88 -17.88
CA VAL A 79 0.65 -8.73 -16.78
C VAL A 79 0.81 -9.85 -15.76
N PHE A 80 0.91 -11.09 -16.24
CA PHE A 80 1.09 -12.26 -15.40
C PHE A 80 2.35 -12.22 -14.58
N ASP A 81 3.49 -11.90 -15.21
CA ASP A 81 4.78 -11.89 -14.53
C ASP A 81 4.87 -10.77 -13.49
N ASN A 82 4.24 -9.61 -13.73
CA ASN A 82 4.16 -8.54 -12.74
C ASN A 82 3.53 -9.00 -11.43
N VAL A 83 2.46 -9.80 -11.49
CA VAL A 83 1.76 -10.32 -10.31
C VAL A 83 2.52 -11.51 -9.70
N LEU A 84 3.04 -12.41 -10.53
CA LEU A 84 3.79 -13.58 -10.08
C LEU A 84 5.05 -13.19 -9.29
N ILE A 85 5.79 -12.16 -9.73
CA ILE A 85 6.96 -11.65 -9.00
C ILE A 85 6.59 -11.22 -7.58
N ALA A 86 5.45 -10.58 -7.38
CA ALA A 86 5.00 -10.17 -6.05
C ALA A 86 4.71 -11.38 -5.15
N LYS A 87 4.12 -12.46 -5.69
CA LYS A 87 3.96 -13.74 -4.98
C LYS A 87 5.30 -14.35 -4.59
N HIS A 88 6.28 -14.36 -5.49
CA HIS A 88 7.63 -14.85 -5.20
C HIS A 88 8.35 -14.03 -4.11
N MET A 89 8.21 -12.72 -4.12
CA MET A 89 8.81 -11.87 -3.08
C MET A 89 8.28 -12.21 -1.69
N ARG A 90 7.01 -12.58 -1.59
CA ARG A 90 6.42 -13.04 -0.33
C ARG A 90 6.92 -14.43 0.07
N ALA A 91 7.00 -15.38 -0.88
CA ALA A 91 7.36 -16.79 -0.63
C ALA A 91 8.83 -16.97 -0.24
N LYS A 92 9.78 -16.24 -0.81
CA LYS A 92 11.22 -16.31 -0.49
C LYS A 92 11.59 -16.07 0.98
N GLN A 93 10.62 -15.71 1.78
CA GLN A 93 10.78 -15.40 3.20
C GLN A 93 10.74 -16.64 4.11
N ASN A 94 10.37 -17.79 3.58
CA ASN A 94 10.37 -19.08 4.30
C ASN A 94 11.53 -19.97 3.85
N VAL A 95 12.74 -19.40 3.75
CA VAL A 95 13.94 -20.03 3.18
C VAL A 95 14.57 -21.02 4.16
N PHE A 96 13.93 -22.18 4.37
CA PHE A 96 14.62 -23.38 4.86
C PHE A 96 14.15 -24.68 4.18
N SER A 97 13.44 -24.60 3.07
CA SER A 97 12.99 -25.80 2.34
C SER A 97 13.55 -25.85 0.91
N SER A 98 14.87 -25.86 0.80
CA SER A 98 15.56 -26.03 -0.48
C SER A 98 15.67 -27.51 -0.90
N THR A 99 14.52 -28.16 -1.06
CA THR A 99 14.46 -29.44 -1.76
C THR A 99 13.75 -29.21 -3.10
N PHE A 100 14.38 -29.56 -4.21
CA PHE A 100 13.92 -29.33 -5.60
C PHE A 100 12.44 -29.69 -5.87
N ARG A 101 11.86 -30.63 -5.16
CA ARG A 101 10.45 -31.02 -5.29
C ARG A 101 9.47 -30.07 -4.60
N LEU A 102 9.88 -29.40 -3.53
CA LEU A 102 9.05 -28.41 -2.84
C LEU A 102 8.95 -27.14 -3.67
N SER A 103 10.04 -26.73 -4.32
CA SER A 103 10.03 -25.54 -5.17
C SER A 103 9.11 -25.67 -6.39
N TYR A 104 8.99 -26.86 -7.01
CA TYR A 104 8.08 -27.09 -8.12
C TYR A 104 6.60 -26.99 -7.71
N ARG A 105 6.24 -27.56 -6.57
CA ARG A 105 4.86 -27.48 -6.05
C ARG A 105 4.51 -26.07 -5.63
N GLU A 106 5.43 -25.34 -5.04
CA GLU A 106 5.25 -23.93 -4.67
C GLU A 106 5.11 -23.05 -5.91
N GLU A 107 5.95 -23.25 -6.91
CA GLU A 107 5.86 -22.52 -8.19
C GLU A 107 4.50 -22.76 -8.86
N LYS A 108 4.06 -24.02 -8.94
CA LYS A 108 2.75 -24.37 -9.51
C LYS A 108 1.62 -23.67 -8.75
N ARG A 109 1.65 -23.73 -7.41
CA ARG A 109 0.66 -23.05 -6.57
C ARG A 109 0.64 -21.54 -6.80
N MET A 110 1.80 -20.88 -6.82
CA MET A 110 1.90 -19.44 -7.05
C MET A 110 1.34 -19.04 -8.43
N ARG A 111 1.55 -19.86 -9.46
CA ARG A 111 0.97 -19.65 -10.80
C ARG A 111 -0.54 -19.80 -10.79
N GLU A 112 -1.08 -20.81 -10.11
CA GLU A 112 -2.51 -21.00 -9.93
C GLU A 112 -3.15 -19.85 -9.17
N GLU A 113 -2.56 -19.40 -8.07
CA GLU A 113 -3.01 -18.24 -7.29
C GLU A 113 -2.91 -16.94 -8.09
N THR A 114 -1.86 -16.78 -8.91
CA THR A 114 -1.71 -15.62 -9.81
C THR A 114 -2.83 -15.60 -10.87
N THR A 115 -3.12 -16.76 -11.45
CA THR A 115 -4.20 -16.90 -12.43
C THR A 115 -5.55 -16.54 -11.80
N ALA A 116 -5.86 -17.10 -10.63
CA ALA A 116 -7.08 -16.81 -9.90
C ALA A 116 -7.21 -15.31 -9.56
N LEU A 117 -6.14 -14.69 -9.07
CA LEU A 117 -6.14 -13.26 -8.77
C LEU A 117 -6.37 -12.41 -10.01
N LEU A 118 -5.73 -12.72 -11.14
CA LEU A 118 -5.95 -12.01 -12.40
C LEU A 118 -7.38 -12.19 -12.92
N GLU A 119 -7.96 -13.38 -12.79
CA GLU A 119 -9.36 -13.64 -13.12
C GLU A 119 -10.30 -12.81 -12.27
N GLU A 120 -10.11 -12.81 -10.96
CA GLU A 120 -10.86 -12.01 -10.00
C GLU A 120 -10.79 -10.50 -10.25
N GLN A 121 -9.64 -10.02 -10.76
CA GLN A 121 -9.43 -8.62 -11.09
C GLN A 121 -9.84 -8.26 -12.53
N ASN A 122 -10.43 -9.22 -13.27
CA ASN A 122 -10.77 -9.10 -14.68
C ASN A 122 -9.58 -8.69 -15.57
N LEU A 123 -8.39 -9.22 -15.25
CA LEU A 123 -7.14 -8.97 -15.99
C LEU A 123 -6.60 -10.23 -16.68
N LEU A 124 -7.22 -11.41 -16.49
CA LEU A 124 -6.70 -12.66 -17.01
C LEU A 124 -6.63 -12.69 -18.54
N HIS A 125 -7.58 -12.05 -19.22
CA HIS A 125 -7.59 -11.95 -20.69
C HIS A 125 -6.40 -11.14 -21.25
N LEU A 126 -5.73 -10.35 -20.42
CA LEU A 126 -4.53 -9.56 -20.75
C LEU A 126 -3.24 -10.18 -20.21
N LYS A 127 -3.27 -11.39 -19.67
CA LYS A 127 -2.18 -12.01 -18.93
C LYS A 127 -0.82 -12.00 -19.65
N ASP A 128 -0.85 -12.16 -20.97
CA ASP A 128 0.34 -12.26 -21.83
C ASP A 128 0.75 -10.91 -22.43
N GLU A 129 -0.07 -9.85 -22.25
CA GLU A 129 0.23 -8.51 -22.73
C GLU A 129 1.35 -7.87 -21.91
N VAL A 130 2.15 -7.05 -22.58
CA VAL A 130 3.22 -6.27 -21.93
C VAL A 130 2.60 -5.16 -21.10
N ALA A 131 2.93 -5.10 -19.81
CA ALA A 131 2.30 -4.17 -18.87
C ALA A 131 2.41 -2.69 -19.28
N GLY A 132 3.54 -2.30 -19.88
CA GLY A 132 3.76 -0.93 -20.35
C GLY A 132 2.94 -0.52 -21.56
N SER A 133 2.34 -1.45 -22.31
CA SER A 133 1.48 -1.16 -23.48
C SER A 133 0.01 -0.95 -23.13
N LEU A 134 -0.37 -1.22 -21.89
CA LEU A 134 -1.77 -1.14 -21.45
C LEU A 134 -2.23 0.31 -21.28
N PRO A 135 -3.53 0.60 -21.45
CA PRO A 135 -4.13 1.86 -21.03
C PRO A 135 -3.85 2.18 -19.56
N TYR A 136 -3.72 3.47 -19.24
CA TYR A 136 -3.33 3.93 -17.89
C TYR A 136 -4.21 3.35 -16.76
N GLY A 137 -5.53 3.36 -16.94
CA GLY A 137 -6.46 2.80 -15.94
C GLY A 137 -6.24 1.30 -15.70
N ILE A 138 -5.92 0.54 -16.74
CA ILE A 138 -5.61 -0.89 -16.63
C ILE A 138 -4.24 -1.09 -15.95
N GLN A 139 -3.25 -0.26 -16.26
CA GLN A 139 -1.97 -0.30 -15.55
C GLN A 139 -2.15 -0.03 -14.06
N ARG A 140 -3.03 0.91 -13.67
CA ARG A 140 -3.34 1.19 -12.26
C ARG A 140 -4.01 -0.01 -11.58
N ARG A 141 -4.98 -0.64 -12.25
CA ARG A 141 -5.61 -1.88 -11.74
C ARG A 141 -4.58 -3.00 -11.57
N LEU A 142 -3.67 -3.16 -12.52
CA LEU A 142 -2.58 -4.15 -12.42
C LEU A 142 -1.62 -3.84 -11.26
N GLU A 143 -1.29 -2.58 -11.01
CA GLU A 143 -0.45 -2.19 -9.88
C GLU A 143 -1.12 -2.55 -8.54
N ILE A 144 -2.42 -2.31 -8.42
CA ILE A 144 -3.21 -2.70 -7.25
C ILE A 144 -3.28 -4.23 -7.13
N ALA A 145 -3.55 -4.96 -8.24
CA ALA A 145 -3.55 -6.42 -8.24
C ALA A 145 -2.20 -7.00 -7.80
N ARG A 146 -1.09 -6.40 -8.23
CA ARG A 146 0.25 -6.77 -7.76
C ARG A 146 0.44 -6.52 -6.27
N ALA A 147 -0.11 -5.43 -5.72
CA ALA A 147 -0.10 -5.18 -4.28
C ALA A 147 -0.94 -6.23 -3.53
N LEU A 148 -2.12 -6.60 -4.04
CA LEU A 148 -2.98 -7.65 -3.47
C LEU A 148 -2.29 -9.03 -3.47
N ALA A 149 -1.42 -9.30 -4.45
CA ALA A 149 -0.66 -10.56 -4.51
C ALA A 149 0.25 -10.78 -3.28
N THR A 150 0.57 -9.72 -2.54
CA THR A 150 1.31 -9.82 -1.26
C THR A 150 0.41 -10.13 -0.06
N ASP A 151 -0.92 -10.31 -0.27
CA ASP A 151 -1.92 -10.60 0.77
C ASP A 151 -1.88 -9.60 1.93
N PRO A 152 -2.08 -8.32 1.63
CA PRO A 152 -1.99 -7.26 2.64
C PRO A 152 -3.20 -7.25 3.57
N LYS A 153 -3.03 -6.63 4.74
CA LYS A 153 -4.11 -6.21 5.64
C LYS A 153 -4.39 -4.72 5.52
N LEU A 154 -3.36 -3.96 5.15
CA LEU A 154 -3.44 -2.53 4.91
C LEU A 154 -2.90 -2.22 3.52
N LEU A 155 -3.74 -1.60 2.70
CA LEU A 155 -3.38 -1.11 1.37
C LEU A 155 -3.27 0.42 1.40
N LEU A 156 -2.09 0.93 1.11
CA LEU A 156 -1.80 2.35 1.01
C LEU A 156 -1.89 2.79 -0.45
N LEU A 157 -2.82 3.68 -0.78
CA LEU A 157 -3.02 4.22 -2.12
C LEU A 157 -2.63 5.71 -2.16
N ASP A 158 -1.62 6.04 -2.96
CA ASP A 158 -1.10 7.40 -3.08
C ASP A 158 -1.61 8.03 -4.39
N GLU A 159 -2.64 8.88 -4.28
CA GLU A 159 -3.33 9.57 -5.38
C GLU A 159 -3.70 8.62 -6.54
N PRO A 160 -4.48 7.56 -6.27
CA PRO A 160 -4.74 6.51 -7.26
C PRO A 160 -5.51 7.01 -8.49
N ALA A 161 -6.32 8.06 -8.38
CA ALA A 161 -7.10 8.64 -9.46
C ALA A 161 -6.38 9.78 -10.21
N ALA A 162 -5.10 10.05 -9.89
CA ALA A 162 -4.37 11.13 -10.54
C ALA A 162 -4.31 10.95 -12.07
N GLY A 163 -4.74 11.96 -12.82
CA GLY A 163 -4.73 11.94 -14.28
C GLY A 163 -5.87 11.17 -14.95
N MET A 164 -6.84 10.68 -14.18
CA MET A 164 -8.03 9.99 -14.69
C MET A 164 -9.16 10.96 -15.01
N ASN A 165 -9.95 10.61 -16.01
CA ASN A 165 -11.20 11.29 -16.28
C ASN A 165 -12.29 10.87 -15.28
N PRO A 166 -13.45 11.57 -15.20
CA PRO A 166 -14.48 11.26 -14.22
C PRO A 166 -15.03 9.83 -14.30
N GLN A 167 -15.14 9.26 -15.50
CA GLN A 167 -15.61 7.89 -15.69
C GLN A 167 -14.59 6.89 -15.16
N GLU A 168 -13.32 7.05 -15.51
CA GLU A 168 -12.23 6.21 -15.01
C GLU A 168 -12.09 6.31 -13.48
N THR A 169 -12.30 7.50 -12.92
CA THR A 169 -12.30 7.74 -11.47
C THR A 169 -13.43 6.95 -10.80
N GLN A 170 -14.64 6.95 -11.40
CA GLN A 170 -15.76 6.18 -10.87
C GLN A 170 -15.50 4.66 -10.94
N GLU A 171 -14.99 4.17 -12.07
CA GLU A 171 -14.62 2.76 -12.24
C GLU A 171 -13.56 2.33 -11.22
N LEU A 172 -12.56 3.18 -10.96
CA LEU A 172 -11.56 2.95 -9.93
C LEU A 172 -12.16 2.96 -8.52
N THR A 173 -13.10 3.88 -8.25
CA THR A 173 -13.81 3.98 -6.97
C THR A 173 -14.55 2.68 -6.66
N ASP A 174 -15.31 2.17 -7.63
CA ASP A 174 -16.08 0.94 -7.49
C ASP A 174 -15.14 -0.27 -7.32
N PHE A 175 -14.05 -0.29 -8.07
CA PHE A 175 -13.00 -1.31 -7.95
C PHE A 175 -12.36 -1.31 -6.55
N ILE A 176 -12.02 -0.15 -5.98
CA ILE A 176 -11.44 -0.07 -4.62
C ILE A 176 -12.44 -0.57 -3.57
N LYS A 177 -13.72 -0.25 -3.70
CA LYS A 177 -14.78 -0.79 -2.82
C LYS A 177 -14.84 -2.31 -2.89
N GLU A 178 -14.88 -2.84 -4.11
CA GLU A 178 -14.95 -4.29 -4.34
C GLU A 178 -13.78 -5.03 -3.68
N ILE A 179 -12.55 -4.59 -3.92
CA ILE A 179 -11.37 -5.26 -3.33
C ILE A 179 -11.31 -5.09 -1.81
N ARG A 180 -11.68 -3.92 -1.28
CA ARG A 180 -11.77 -3.69 0.17
C ARG A 180 -12.67 -4.71 0.83
N ASP A 181 -13.88 -4.87 0.31
CA ASP A 181 -14.89 -5.74 0.89
C ASP A 181 -14.54 -7.22 0.67
N LYS A 182 -14.05 -7.59 -0.52
CA LYS A 182 -13.70 -8.96 -0.88
C LYS A 182 -12.52 -9.51 -0.09
N TYR A 183 -11.49 -8.70 0.15
CA TYR A 183 -10.26 -9.13 0.83
C TYR A 183 -10.17 -8.69 2.30
N ASP A 184 -11.25 -8.13 2.84
CA ASP A 184 -11.29 -7.59 4.22
C ASP A 184 -10.11 -6.64 4.50
N LEU A 185 -9.92 -5.68 3.58
CA LEU A 185 -8.80 -4.75 3.61
C LEU A 185 -9.13 -3.48 4.39
N THR A 186 -8.15 -3.00 5.15
CA THR A 186 -8.10 -1.58 5.49
C THR A 186 -7.43 -0.84 4.34
N VAL A 187 -8.11 0.14 3.76
CA VAL A 187 -7.55 1.01 2.72
C VAL A 187 -7.25 2.38 3.33
N PHE A 188 -6.01 2.83 3.23
CA PHE A 188 -5.60 4.17 3.62
C PHE A 188 -5.12 4.93 2.39
N MET A 189 -5.81 6.00 2.04
CA MET A 189 -5.65 6.67 0.76
C MET A 189 -5.30 8.15 0.95
N ILE A 190 -4.39 8.64 0.11
CA ILE A 190 -4.17 10.07 -0.12
C ILE A 190 -4.88 10.40 -1.43
N GLU A 191 -5.79 11.37 -1.40
CA GLU A 191 -6.52 11.81 -2.57
C GLU A 191 -6.88 13.30 -2.52
N HIS A 192 -7.16 13.86 -3.70
CA HIS A 192 -7.64 15.23 -3.90
C HIS A 192 -9.00 15.26 -4.61
N HIS A 193 -9.44 14.14 -5.17
CA HIS A 193 -10.75 14.00 -5.82
C HIS A 193 -11.81 13.79 -4.74
N MET A 194 -12.49 14.86 -4.35
CA MET A 194 -13.44 14.83 -3.24
C MET A 194 -14.60 13.86 -3.46
N ASP A 195 -15.09 13.74 -4.70
CA ASP A 195 -16.18 12.80 -5.02
C ASP A 195 -15.79 11.34 -4.67
N LEU A 196 -14.56 10.93 -5.03
CA LEU A 196 -14.03 9.62 -4.68
C LEU A 196 -13.90 9.50 -3.16
N VAL A 197 -13.27 10.48 -2.51
CA VAL A 197 -13.03 10.45 -1.05
C VAL A 197 -14.36 10.32 -0.29
N MET A 198 -15.35 11.12 -0.64
CA MET A 198 -16.66 11.13 0.04
C MET A 198 -17.47 9.84 -0.19
N GLN A 199 -17.26 9.17 -1.33
CA GLN A 199 -18.00 7.95 -1.67
C GLN A 199 -17.49 6.69 -0.97
N ILE A 200 -16.18 6.60 -0.65
CA ILE A 200 -15.59 5.35 -0.18
C ILE A 200 -14.97 5.40 1.20
N SER A 201 -14.81 6.61 1.77
CA SER A 201 -14.15 6.75 3.07
C SER A 201 -15.14 6.55 4.22
N ASP A 202 -14.76 5.73 5.17
CA ASP A 202 -15.45 5.63 6.46
C ASP A 202 -15.00 6.76 7.40
N ARG A 203 -13.73 7.20 7.24
CA ARG A 203 -13.14 8.29 8.02
C ARG A 203 -12.16 9.10 7.19
N ILE A 204 -12.19 10.42 7.38
CA ILE A 204 -11.34 11.39 6.68
C ILE A 204 -10.46 12.12 7.71
N TYR A 205 -9.19 12.33 7.35
CA TYR A 205 -8.26 13.17 8.08
C TYR A 205 -7.81 14.31 7.18
N VAL A 206 -8.14 15.54 7.54
CA VAL A 206 -7.79 16.74 6.77
C VAL A 206 -6.49 17.32 7.29
N LEU A 207 -5.50 17.41 6.40
CA LEU A 207 -4.19 17.98 6.73
C LEU A 207 -3.99 19.31 6.00
N ASP A 208 -3.62 20.35 6.73
CA ASP A 208 -3.17 21.62 6.19
C ASP A 208 -1.73 21.89 6.66
N PHE A 209 -0.81 22.15 5.74
CA PHE A 209 0.63 22.31 5.98
C PHE A 209 1.24 21.27 6.96
N GLY A 210 0.71 20.04 6.94
CA GLY A 210 1.18 18.95 7.80
C GLY A 210 0.56 18.91 9.20
N LYS A 211 -0.36 19.81 9.50
CA LYS A 211 -1.16 19.79 10.72
C LYS A 211 -2.52 19.16 10.46
N LEU A 212 -2.97 18.32 11.37
CA LEU A 212 -4.33 17.80 11.36
C LEU A 212 -5.28 18.94 11.78
N ILE A 213 -6.18 19.34 10.88
CA ILE A 213 -7.14 20.43 11.13
C ILE A 213 -8.57 19.92 11.32
N ALA A 214 -8.91 18.76 10.78
CA ALA A 214 -10.21 18.11 10.98
C ALA A 214 -10.08 16.60 10.83
N SER A 215 -10.97 15.85 11.48
CA SER A 215 -11.12 14.42 11.26
C SER A 215 -12.53 13.99 11.62
N GLY A 216 -13.11 13.08 10.84
CA GLY A 216 -14.47 12.58 11.05
C GLY A 216 -14.94 11.72 9.90
N THR A 217 -16.21 11.36 9.92
CA THR A 217 -16.91 10.77 8.77
C THR A 217 -17.03 11.81 7.64
N PRO A 218 -17.31 11.40 6.40
CA PRO A 218 -17.54 12.33 5.30
C PRO A 218 -18.56 13.44 5.64
N ALA A 219 -19.66 13.11 6.30
CA ALA A 219 -20.69 14.07 6.69
C ALA A 219 -20.20 15.09 7.74
N GLU A 220 -19.38 14.64 8.72
CA GLU A 220 -18.84 15.52 9.76
C GLU A 220 -17.76 16.47 9.23
N VAL A 221 -17.05 16.07 8.18
CA VAL A 221 -15.99 16.91 7.58
C VAL A 221 -16.55 17.94 6.60
N GLN A 222 -17.77 17.70 6.06
CA GLN A 222 -18.47 18.66 5.18
C GLN A 222 -19.22 19.76 5.93
N SER A 223 -19.54 19.55 7.21
CA SER A 223 -20.27 20.50 8.05
C SER A 223 -19.34 21.59 8.61
#